data_0f53ce3cbc9e7442b91c2b9b9a483cc7
#
_entry.id   0f53ce3cbc9e7442b91c2b9b9a483cc7
#
_cell.length_a   1.000
_cell.length_b   1.000
_cell.length_c   1.000
_cell.angle_alpha   90.00
_cell.angle_beta   90.00
_cell.angle_gamma   90.00
#
_symmetry.space_group_name_H-M   'P 1'
#
loop_
_entity.id
_entity.type
_entity.pdbx_description
1 polymer ?
#
loop_
_entity_poly.entity_id
_entity_poly.type
_entity_poly.pdbx_seq_one_letter_code
_entity_poly.pdbx_strand_id
1 'polypeptide(L)'
;SPRDMNTLEILPELIEAGVASYKIEGRMKRPEYVAVVVDIYRRAIDSYRNGDYKVSEEDMLNIRQIFNRDFTTGFLEGHPGKEMMSDRRPNNRGVLVGRVVKLDRKDNKAVVKLENEIHLGDGLEFWITVGGRVGTTVTVMTQDGKAVESATVGEQVEIDVPKGVKLNDRVFRTFDSKLMAYAQQFCGE
;
A
#
# COMPACT_ATOMS: atom_id res chain seq x y z
N SER A 1 -13.75 -10.29 7.57
CA SER A 1 -13.54 -10.55 6.14
C SER A 1 -12.30 -11.40 5.95
N PRO A 2 -12.26 -12.35 5.00
CA PRO A 2 -11.04 -13.11 4.75
C PRO A 2 -9.91 -12.17 4.30
N ARG A 3 -8.68 -12.54 4.67
CA ARG A 3 -7.46 -11.89 4.20
C ARG A 3 -7.27 -12.16 2.71
N ASP A 4 -6.49 -11.32 2.05
CA ASP A 4 -6.09 -11.57 0.67
C ASP A 4 -4.99 -12.63 0.62
N MET A 5 -5.08 -13.53 -0.37
CA MET A 5 -4.05 -14.55 -0.59
C MET A 5 -2.85 -13.91 -1.29
N ASN A 6 -1.67 -14.04 -0.70
CA ASN A 6 -0.40 -13.67 -1.30
C ASN A 6 0.58 -14.84 -1.13
N THR A 7 1.08 -15.35 -2.24
CA THR A 7 1.95 -16.53 -2.29
C THR A 7 3.35 -16.22 -2.79
N LEU A 8 3.73 -14.94 -2.89
CA LEU A 8 5.06 -14.57 -3.40
C LEU A 8 6.18 -15.24 -2.58
N GLU A 9 6.09 -15.22 -1.26
CA GLU A 9 7.17 -15.77 -0.42
C GLU A 9 7.34 -17.29 -0.59
N ILE A 10 6.27 -18.02 -0.94
CA ILE A 10 6.26 -19.48 -1.15
C ILE A 10 6.15 -19.86 -2.64
N LEU A 11 6.37 -18.94 -3.55
CA LEU A 11 6.25 -19.18 -4.98
C LEU A 11 7.24 -20.25 -5.49
N PRO A 12 8.51 -20.29 -5.02
CA PRO A 12 9.44 -21.37 -5.37
C PRO A 12 8.89 -22.75 -5.05
N GLU A 13 8.36 -22.96 -3.86
CA GLU A 13 7.80 -24.24 -3.41
C GLU A 13 6.59 -24.66 -4.26
N LEU A 14 5.77 -23.71 -4.68
CA LEU A 14 4.63 -23.98 -5.58
C LEU A 14 5.10 -24.41 -6.97
N ILE A 15 6.17 -23.78 -7.50
CA ILE A 15 6.76 -24.17 -8.79
C ILE A 15 7.36 -25.57 -8.69
N GLU A 16 8.10 -25.87 -7.63
CA GLU A 16 8.73 -27.18 -7.39
C GLU A 16 7.68 -28.28 -7.20
N ALA A 17 6.54 -27.95 -6.58
CA ALA A 17 5.40 -28.85 -6.46
C ALA A 17 4.67 -29.10 -7.79
N GLY A 18 5.11 -28.49 -8.91
CA GLY A 18 4.57 -28.72 -10.24
C GLY A 18 3.31 -27.91 -10.57
N VAL A 19 3.05 -26.81 -9.86
CA VAL A 19 1.95 -25.91 -10.21
C VAL A 19 2.22 -25.26 -11.58
N ALA A 20 1.42 -25.63 -12.58
CA ALA A 20 1.63 -25.24 -13.97
C ALA A 20 1.10 -23.83 -14.31
N SER A 21 0.11 -23.33 -13.56
CA SER A 21 -0.48 -22.01 -13.80
C SER A 21 -1.04 -21.40 -12.52
N TYR A 22 -1.05 -20.05 -12.49
CA TYR A 22 -1.54 -19.27 -11.37
C TYR A 22 -2.70 -18.38 -11.82
N LYS A 23 -3.83 -18.48 -11.13
CA LYS A 23 -4.99 -17.61 -11.38
C LYS A 23 -4.93 -16.43 -10.44
N ILE A 24 -4.87 -15.22 -11.00
CA ILE A 24 -4.96 -13.97 -10.25
C ILE A 24 -6.42 -13.49 -10.28
N GLU A 25 -7.03 -13.31 -9.11
CA GLU A 25 -8.41 -12.84 -9.02
C GLU A 25 -8.43 -11.32 -9.04
N GLY A 26 -9.04 -10.78 -10.10
CA GLY A 26 -9.17 -9.33 -10.33
C GLY A 26 -10.61 -8.82 -10.35
N ARG A 27 -11.61 -9.67 -10.09
CA ARG A 27 -13.02 -9.27 -10.09
C ARG A 27 -13.25 -8.14 -9.09
N MET A 28 -13.94 -7.09 -9.53
CA MET A 28 -14.21 -5.88 -8.73
C MET A 28 -12.94 -5.09 -8.35
N LYS A 29 -11.81 -5.39 -8.97
CA LYS A 29 -10.58 -4.61 -8.85
C LYS A 29 -10.43 -3.67 -10.04
N ARG A 30 -9.63 -2.62 -9.85
CA ARG A 30 -9.24 -1.73 -10.96
C ARG A 30 -8.25 -2.42 -11.87
N PRO A 31 -8.15 -2.05 -13.16
CA PRO A 31 -7.15 -2.59 -14.09
C PRO A 31 -5.72 -2.48 -13.56
N GLU A 32 -5.41 -1.37 -12.88
CA GLU A 32 -4.08 -1.11 -12.30
C GLU A 32 -3.70 -2.16 -11.25
N TYR A 33 -4.66 -2.67 -10.48
CA TYR A 33 -4.42 -3.78 -9.55
C TYR A 33 -3.93 -5.02 -10.31
N VAL A 34 -4.63 -5.38 -11.37
CA VAL A 34 -4.28 -6.57 -12.17
C VAL A 34 -2.90 -6.37 -12.79
N ALA A 35 -2.64 -5.20 -13.37
CA ALA A 35 -1.37 -4.86 -13.99
C ALA A 35 -0.19 -5.03 -13.02
N VAL A 36 -0.26 -4.39 -11.85
CA VAL A 36 0.81 -4.45 -10.83
C VAL A 36 1.02 -5.88 -10.33
N VAL A 37 -0.06 -6.58 -9.98
CA VAL A 37 0.06 -7.94 -9.43
C VAL A 37 0.62 -8.91 -10.47
N VAL A 38 0.15 -8.86 -11.72
CA VAL A 38 0.64 -9.73 -12.79
C VAL A 38 2.12 -9.45 -13.08
N ASP A 39 2.52 -8.18 -13.16
CA ASP A 39 3.91 -7.81 -13.39
C ASP A 39 4.85 -8.34 -12.31
N ILE A 40 4.49 -8.14 -11.04
CA ILE A 40 5.31 -8.62 -9.91
C ILE A 40 5.43 -10.14 -9.92
N TYR A 41 4.32 -10.89 -10.10
CA TYR A 41 4.38 -12.35 -10.18
C TYR A 41 5.15 -12.82 -11.40
N ARG A 42 5.05 -12.14 -12.54
CA ARG A 42 5.81 -12.48 -13.75
C ARG A 42 7.31 -12.33 -13.51
N ARG A 43 7.75 -11.21 -12.96
CA ARG A 43 9.16 -10.98 -12.63
C ARG A 43 9.67 -11.98 -11.58
N ALA A 44 8.87 -12.32 -10.59
CA ALA A 44 9.21 -13.32 -9.58
C ALA A 44 9.41 -14.72 -10.20
N ILE A 45 8.54 -15.16 -11.11
CA ILE A 45 8.67 -16.44 -11.82
C ILE A 45 9.92 -16.44 -12.70
N ASP A 46 10.21 -15.33 -13.39
CA ASP A 46 11.37 -15.22 -14.25
C ASP A 46 12.68 -15.23 -13.46
N SER A 47 12.72 -14.56 -12.30
CA SER A 47 13.88 -14.62 -11.38
C SER A 47 14.13 -16.04 -10.87
N TYR A 48 13.07 -16.79 -10.52
CA TYR A 48 13.19 -18.19 -10.14
C TYR A 48 13.82 -19.04 -11.25
N ARG A 49 13.32 -18.89 -12.48
CA ARG A 49 13.84 -19.62 -13.65
C ARG A 49 15.32 -19.34 -13.93
N ASN A 50 15.77 -18.14 -13.60
CA ASN A 50 17.17 -17.72 -13.75
C ASN A 50 18.06 -18.15 -12.57
N GLY A 51 17.50 -18.85 -11.57
CA GLY A 51 18.23 -19.37 -10.40
C GLY A 51 18.51 -18.32 -9.32
N ASP A 52 17.88 -17.16 -9.40
CA ASP A 52 18.04 -16.07 -8.41
C ASP A 52 16.65 -15.55 -7.98
N TYR A 53 15.92 -16.41 -7.25
CA TYR A 53 14.61 -16.01 -6.77
C TYR A 53 14.71 -14.85 -5.79
N LYS A 54 14.08 -13.75 -6.15
CA LYS A 54 14.07 -12.55 -5.32
C LYS A 54 12.77 -11.78 -5.48
N VAL A 55 12.16 -11.46 -4.35
CA VAL A 55 11.09 -10.47 -4.27
C VAL A 55 11.63 -9.27 -3.52
N SER A 56 11.60 -8.10 -4.14
CA SER A 56 12.10 -6.88 -3.52
C SER A 56 11.15 -6.39 -2.42
N GLU A 57 11.67 -5.62 -1.46
CA GLU A 57 10.84 -4.94 -0.47
C GLU A 57 9.87 -3.95 -1.16
N GLU A 58 10.29 -3.34 -2.27
CA GLU A 58 9.47 -2.46 -3.09
C GLU A 58 8.28 -3.22 -3.70
N ASP A 59 8.49 -4.43 -4.24
CA ASP A 59 7.41 -5.27 -4.77
C ASP A 59 6.40 -5.65 -3.70
N MET A 60 6.89 -6.02 -2.51
CA MET A 60 6.02 -6.32 -1.36
C MET A 60 5.26 -5.10 -0.89
N LEU A 61 5.87 -3.91 -0.91
CA LEU A 61 5.21 -2.66 -0.59
C LEU A 61 4.14 -2.32 -1.64
N ASN A 62 4.45 -2.49 -2.93
CA ASN A 62 3.53 -2.22 -4.04
C ASN A 62 2.29 -3.13 -4.00
N ILE A 63 2.45 -4.41 -3.68
CA ILE A 63 1.31 -5.33 -3.47
C ILE A 63 0.44 -4.87 -2.28
N ARG A 64 1.06 -4.46 -1.18
CA ARG A 64 0.32 -3.91 -0.02
C ARG A 64 -0.37 -2.59 -0.37
N GLN A 65 0.25 -1.78 -1.21
CA GLN A 65 -0.27 -0.46 -1.60
C GLN A 65 -1.45 -0.58 -2.55
N ILE A 66 -1.36 -1.48 -3.56
CA ILE A 66 -2.39 -1.57 -4.58
C ILE A 66 -3.71 -2.12 -4.02
N PHE A 67 -3.64 -3.04 -3.05
CA PHE A 67 -4.80 -3.50 -2.29
C PHE A 67 -4.39 -4.32 -1.06
N ASN A 68 -4.91 -3.97 0.12
CA ASN A 68 -4.50 -4.61 1.38
C ASN A 68 -5.69 -4.81 2.32
N ARG A 69 -6.02 -6.09 2.57
CA ARG A 69 -6.92 -6.53 3.66
C ARG A 69 -6.20 -7.46 4.64
N ASP A 70 -4.90 -7.30 4.83
CA ASP A 70 -3.92 -8.24 5.35
C ASP A 70 -3.75 -9.47 4.44
N PHE A 71 -2.59 -10.11 4.51
CA PHE A 71 -2.24 -11.25 3.67
C PHE A 71 -2.26 -12.57 4.44
N THR A 72 -2.45 -13.65 3.69
CA THR A 72 -2.35 -15.03 4.13
C THR A 72 -1.87 -15.89 2.98
N THR A 73 -1.20 -16.99 3.26
CA THR A 73 -0.91 -18.06 2.30
C THR A 73 -2.09 -19.02 2.10
N GLY A 74 -3.22 -18.74 2.76
CA GLY A 74 -4.40 -19.61 2.74
C GLY A 74 -4.13 -20.92 3.49
N PHE A 75 -4.41 -22.05 2.84
CA PHE A 75 -4.18 -23.38 3.39
C PHE A 75 -2.90 -24.03 2.88
N LEU A 76 -2.06 -23.33 2.13
CA LEU A 76 -0.91 -23.92 1.46
C LEU A 76 0.20 -24.37 2.44
N GLU A 77 0.31 -23.69 3.57
CA GLU A 77 1.28 -24.01 4.64
C GLU A 77 0.61 -24.68 5.86
N GLY A 78 -0.67 -25.08 5.74
CA GLY A 78 -1.41 -25.71 6.83
C GLY A 78 -2.76 -25.05 7.10
N HIS A 79 -3.31 -25.28 8.29
CA HIS A 79 -4.59 -24.71 8.69
C HIS A 79 -4.39 -23.37 9.41
N PRO A 80 -4.68 -22.22 8.77
CA PRO A 80 -4.44 -20.90 9.36
C PRO A 80 -5.41 -20.56 10.50
N GLY A 81 -6.46 -21.37 10.72
CA GLY A 81 -7.43 -21.13 11.78
C GLY A 81 -8.04 -19.72 11.73
N LYS A 82 -8.04 -19.04 12.88
CA LYS A 82 -8.56 -17.66 12.99
C LYS A 82 -7.72 -16.63 12.22
N GLU A 83 -6.47 -16.94 11.91
CA GLU A 83 -5.57 -16.05 11.18
C GLU A 83 -5.99 -15.82 9.73
N MET A 84 -6.85 -16.69 9.19
CA MET A 84 -7.45 -16.51 7.87
C MET A 84 -8.39 -15.31 7.81
N MET A 85 -8.90 -14.88 8.95
CA MET A 85 -9.84 -13.77 9.05
C MET A 85 -9.12 -12.51 9.51
N SER A 86 -9.43 -11.40 8.84
CA SER A 86 -9.00 -10.10 9.35
C SER A 86 -9.98 -9.63 10.42
N ASP A 87 -9.48 -9.37 11.62
CA ASP A 87 -10.26 -8.80 12.75
C ASP A 87 -10.60 -7.33 12.51
N ARG A 88 -10.11 -6.77 11.42
CA ARG A 88 -10.25 -5.37 11.06
C ARG A 88 -11.25 -5.22 9.91
N ARG A 89 -11.64 -3.98 9.62
CA ARG A 89 -12.66 -3.67 8.59
C ARG A 89 -12.26 -4.19 7.21
N PRO A 90 -13.24 -4.59 6.36
CA PRO A 90 -13.00 -5.28 5.09
C PRO A 90 -12.45 -4.40 3.94
N ASN A 91 -12.22 -3.11 4.17
CA ASN A 91 -11.77 -2.17 3.14
C ASN A 91 -10.26 -2.15 3.01
N ASN A 92 -9.76 -1.74 1.83
CA ASN A 92 -8.36 -1.44 1.61
C ASN A 92 -7.85 -0.47 2.68
N ARG A 93 -6.73 -0.80 3.32
CA ARG A 93 -6.13 0.02 4.39
C ARG A 93 -5.04 0.93 3.90
N GLY A 94 -4.53 0.66 2.71
CA GLY A 94 -3.32 1.30 2.25
C GLY A 94 -2.08 0.91 3.07
N VAL A 95 -1.04 1.71 2.93
CA VAL A 95 0.24 1.58 3.63
C VAL A 95 0.37 2.68 4.67
N LEU A 96 0.81 2.34 5.89
CA LEU A 96 1.15 3.33 6.90
C LEU A 96 2.32 4.18 6.40
N VAL A 97 2.10 5.49 6.26
CA VAL A 97 3.14 6.42 5.77
C VAL A 97 3.64 7.36 6.85
N GLY A 98 3.01 7.42 8.01
CA GLY A 98 3.53 8.23 9.10
C GLY A 98 2.52 8.57 10.17
N ARG A 99 2.89 9.58 10.98
CA ARG A 99 2.08 10.09 12.07
C ARG A 99 2.10 11.61 12.11
N VAL A 100 0.99 12.19 12.52
CA VAL A 100 0.85 13.62 12.77
C VAL A 100 1.66 14.00 14.02
N VAL A 101 2.68 14.84 13.85
CA VAL A 101 3.57 15.30 14.95
C VAL A 101 3.35 16.75 15.32
N LYS A 102 2.78 17.57 14.42
CA LYS A 102 2.32 18.95 14.72
C LYS A 102 1.00 19.20 14.00
N LEU A 103 0.19 20.06 14.54
CA LEU A 103 -1.11 20.43 13.96
C LEU A 103 -1.34 21.93 14.11
N ASP A 104 -1.57 22.61 13.00
CA ASP A 104 -2.12 23.96 12.94
C ASP A 104 -3.62 23.87 12.61
N ARG A 105 -4.44 24.10 13.65
CA ARG A 105 -5.91 24.08 13.50
C ARG A 105 -6.47 25.31 12.80
N LYS A 106 -5.72 26.40 12.80
CA LYS A 106 -6.17 27.67 12.21
C LYS A 106 -6.15 27.56 10.68
N ASP A 107 -5.06 27.00 10.16
CA ASP A 107 -4.84 26.89 8.72
C ASP A 107 -5.16 25.47 8.19
N ASN A 108 -5.64 24.55 9.05
CA ASN A 108 -5.89 23.14 8.72
C ASN A 108 -4.67 22.46 8.10
N LYS A 109 -3.51 22.64 8.71
CA LYS A 109 -2.25 22.04 8.30
C LYS A 109 -1.71 21.11 9.35
N ALA A 110 -1.03 20.07 8.93
CA ALA A 110 -0.34 19.17 9.84
C ALA A 110 1.06 18.85 9.34
N VAL A 111 1.99 18.68 10.27
CA VAL A 111 3.29 18.10 10.00
C VAL A 111 3.20 16.61 10.27
N VAL A 112 3.53 15.82 9.26
CA VAL A 112 3.59 14.37 9.32
C VAL A 112 5.05 13.93 9.34
N LYS A 113 5.43 13.12 10.35
CA LYS A 113 6.71 12.40 10.35
C LYS A 113 6.57 11.13 9.57
N LEU A 114 7.38 10.96 8.53
CA LEU A 114 7.24 9.88 7.55
C LEU A 114 7.90 8.59 8.00
N GLU A 115 7.19 7.49 7.81
CA GLU A 115 7.63 6.10 7.94
C GLU A 115 7.74 5.42 6.56
N ASN A 116 7.13 6.01 5.53
CA ASN A 116 7.25 5.65 4.11
C ASN A 116 7.20 6.91 3.26
N GLU A 117 7.70 6.84 2.03
CA GLU A 117 7.68 7.98 1.11
C GLU A 117 6.26 8.38 0.72
N ILE A 118 6.07 9.66 0.43
CA ILE A 118 4.85 10.22 -0.16
C ILE A 118 5.16 11.18 -1.30
N HIS A 119 4.20 11.34 -2.22
CA HIS A 119 4.31 12.19 -3.39
C HIS A 119 3.11 13.10 -3.54
N LEU A 120 3.26 14.18 -4.27
CA LEU A 120 2.10 14.96 -4.73
C LEU A 120 1.15 14.06 -5.53
N GLY A 121 -0.14 14.25 -5.31
CA GLY A 121 -1.19 13.41 -5.91
C GLY A 121 -1.54 12.17 -5.11
N ASP A 122 -0.79 11.80 -4.07
CA ASP A 122 -1.13 10.68 -3.21
C ASP A 122 -2.42 10.94 -2.43
N GLY A 123 -3.24 9.90 -2.30
CA GLY A 123 -4.43 9.91 -1.43
C GLY A 123 -4.08 9.40 -0.05
N LEU A 124 -4.31 10.23 0.97
CA LEU A 124 -4.03 9.89 2.36
C LEU A 124 -5.30 9.76 3.18
N GLU A 125 -5.32 8.81 4.10
CA GLU A 125 -6.35 8.67 5.14
C GLU A 125 -5.74 8.83 6.54
N PHE A 126 -6.35 9.67 7.34
CA PHE A 126 -6.02 9.85 8.75
C PHE A 126 -6.97 9.00 9.59
N TRP A 127 -6.41 8.14 10.42
CA TRP A 127 -7.19 7.30 11.34
C TRP A 127 -7.36 8.03 12.66
N ILE A 128 -8.50 8.67 12.78
CA ILE A 128 -8.85 9.46 13.96
C ILE A 128 -9.41 8.56 15.08
N THR A 129 -8.99 8.82 16.30
CA THR A 129 -9.28 7.97 17.46
C THR A 129 -10.79 7.89 17.78
N VAL A 130 -11.54 8.93 17.46
CA VAL A 130 -13.00 8.99 17.65
C VAL A 130 -13.62 9.50 16.35
N GLY A 131 -14.35 8.65 15.64
CA GLY A 131 -15.13 9.07 14.49
C GLY A 131 -14.72 8.49 13.13
N GLY A 132 -13.72 7.61 13.06
CA GLY A 132 -13.43 6.86 11.83
C GLY A 132 -12.22 7.36 11.07
N ARG A 133 -12.38 7.65 9.77
CA ARG A 133 -11.30 8.05 8.86
C ARG A 133 -11.69 9.30 8.11
N VAL A 134 -10.73 10.15 7.88
CA VAL A 134 -10.87 11.32 7.00
C VAL A 134 -9.75 11.29 5.98
N GLY A 135 -10.10 11.59 4.73
CA GLY A 135 -9.15 11.50 3.60
C GLY A 135 -8.86 12.86 2.99
N THR A 136 -7.69 12.96 2.38
CA THR A 136 -7.29 14.09 1.54
C THR A 136 -6.38 13.62 0.42
N THR A 137 -6.25 14.44 -0.62
CA THR A 137 -5.20 14.28 -1.64
C THR A 137 -4.09 15.27 -1.35
N VAL A 138 -2.85 14.84 -1.46
CA VAL A 138 -1.67 15.70 -1.28
C VAL A 138 -1.53 16.63 -2.48
N THR A 139 -2.07 17.83 -2.40
CA THR A 139 -1.98 18.83 -3.46
C THR A 139 -0.83 19.81 -3.25
N VAL A 140 -0.47 20.04 -2.00
CA VAL A 140 0.66 20.87 -1.59
C VAL A 140 1.40 20.17 -0.47
N MET A 141 2.72 20.17 -0.56
CA MET A 141 3.60 19.62 0.47
C MET A 141 4.79 20.56 0.65
N THR A 142 5.10 20.90 1.90
CA THR A 142 6.26 21.75 2.22
C THR A 142 7.17 21.12 3.25
N GLN A 143 8.45 21.35 3.10
CA GLN A 143 9.49 20.96 4.05
C GLN A 143 10.32 22.21 4.37
N ASP A 144 10.39 22.57 5.65
CA ASP A 144 11.07 23.80 6.12
C ASP A 144 10.63 25.07 5.34
N GLY A 145 9.33 25.15 5.03
CA GLY A 145 8.72 26.27 4.31
C GLY A 145 8.97 26.27 2.80
N LYS A 146 9.64 25.27 2.24
CA LYS A 146 9.86 25.11 0.79
C LYS A 146 8.94 24.06 0.22
N ALA A 147 8.34 24.34 -0.94
CA ALA A 147 7.53 23.35 -1.64
C ALA A 147 8.40 22.19 -2.11
N VAL A 148 7.89 20.96 -1.92
CA VAL A 148 8.52 19.71 -2.38
C VAL A 148 7.48 18.84 -3.08
N GLU A 149 7.93 18.01 -4.04
CA GLU A 149 7.05 17.10 -4.79
C GLU A 149 7.01 15.69 -4.18
N SER A 150 8.03 15.35 -3.41
CA SER A 150 8.15 14.07 -2.70
C SER A 150 8.90 14.23 -1.40
N ALA A 151 8.70 13.31 -0.48
CA ALA A 151 9.46 13.23 0.76
C ALA A 151 9.61 11.78 1.20
N THR A 152 10.72 11.48 1.89
CA THR A 152 11.13 10.10 2.19
C THR A 152 11.04 9.77 3.68
N VAL A 153 11.36 8.51 4.00
CA VAL A 153 11.38 7.97 5.36
C VAL A 153 12.22 8.83 6.29
N GLY A 154 11.67 9.14 7.47
CA GLY A 154 12.33 9.93 8.51
C GLY A 154 12.16 11.44 8.38
N GLU A 155 11.76 11.94 7.21
CA GLU A 155 11.50 13.36 6.99
C GLU A 155 10.18 13.81 7.63
N GLN A 156 10.05 15.11 7.79
CA GLN A 156 8.83 15.77 8.25
C GLN A 156 8.33 16.70 7.17
N VAL A 157 7.06 16.59 6.83
CA VAL A 157 6.43 17.44 5.82
C VAL A 157 5.14 18.03 6.34
N GLU A 158 4.88 19.27 5.95
CA GLU A 158 3.61 19.95 6.21
C GLU A 158 2.69 19.77 5.01
N ILE A 159 1.46 19.35 5.28
CA ILE A 159 0.40 19.14 4.29
C ILE A 159 -0.93 19.70 4.78
N ASP A 160 -1.82 19.99 3.86
CA ASP A 160 -3.19 20.34 4.17
C ASP A 160 -3.95 19.11 4.65
N VAL A 161 -4.74 19.27 5.72
CA VAL A 161 -5.48 18.16 6.33
C VAL A 161 -6.95 18.52 6.55
N PRO A 162 -7.85 17.52 6.47
CA PRO A 162 -9.26 17.74 6.74
C PRO A 162 -9.50 18.02 8.23
N LYS A 163 -10.64 18.62 8.53
CA LYS A 163 -11.08 18.83 9.92
C LYS A 163 -11.21 17.50 10.66
N GLY A 164 -10.87 17.48 11.93
CA GLY A 164 -10.97 16.30 12.79
C GLY A 164 -9.66 15.57 13.03
N VAL A 165 -8.62 15.84 12.23
CA VAL A 165 -7.26 15.30 12.44
C VAL A 165 -6.69 15.81 13.76
N LYS A 166 -5.97 14.93 14.46
CA LYS A 166 -5.36 15.20 15.78
C LYS A 166 -3.89 14.81 15.80
N LEU A 167 -3.18 15.29 16.81
CA LEU A 167 -1.83 14.82 17.12
C LEU A 167 -1.82 13.31 17.32
N ASN A 168 -0.77 12.66 16.84
CA ASN A 168 -0.53 11.22 16.87
C ASN A 168 -1.48 10.37 16.00
N ASP A 169 -2.40 10.97 15.24
CA ASP A 169 -3.17 10.23 14.27
C ASP A 169 -2.25 9.55 13.26
N ARG A 170 -2.56 8.29 12.96
CA ARG A 170 -1.84 7.52 11.95
C ARG A 170 -2.29 7.93 10.56
N VAL A 171 -1.34 8.04 9.65
CA VAL A 171 -1.56 8.44 8.25
C VAL A 171 -1.28 7.24 7.35
N PHE A 172 -2.27 6.87 6.54
CA PHE A 172 -2.17 5.77 5.59
C PHE A 172 -2.31 6.31 4.16
N ARG A 173 -1.45 5.86 3.26
CA ARG A 173 -1.59 6.11 1.83
C ARG A 173 -2.52 5.06 1.23
N THR A 174 -3.69 5.48 0.77
CA THR A 174 -4.71 4.63 0.14
C THR A 174 -4.70 4.71 -1.38
N PHE A 175 -4.07 5.73 -1.93
CA PHE A 175 -3.82 5.91 -3.35
C PHE A 175 -2.37 6.37 -3.54
N ASP A 176 -1.60 5.63 -4.32
CA ASP A 176 -0.21 5.92 -4.66
C ASP A 176 -0.15 6.43 -6.09
N SER A 177 0.12 7.72 -6.26
CA SER A 177 0.13 8.39 -7.56
C SER A 177 1.21 7.83 -8.49
N LYS A 178 2.38 7.51 -7.94
CA LYS A 178 3.52 6.96 -8.68
C LYS A 178 3.25 5.53 -9.15
N LEU A 179 2.72 4.69 -8.25
CA LEU A 179 2.35 3.31 -8.57
C LEU A 179 1.23 3.25 -9.62
N MET A 180 0.25 4.16 -9.51
CA MET A 180 -0.83 4.24 -10.51
C MET A 180 -0.31 4.67 -11.88
N ALA A 181 0.58 5.66 -11.96
CA ALA A 181 1.21 6.06 -13.22
C ALA A 181 2.02 4.92 -13.84
N TYR A 182 2.74 4.14 -13.03
CA TYR A 182 3.42 2.93 -13.48
C TYR A 182 2.44 1.90 -14.05
N ALA A 183 1.37 1.60 -13.30
CA ALA A 183 0.39 0.60 -13.71
C ALA A 183 -0.33 0.95 -15.02
N GLN A 184 -0.60 2.24 -15.26
CA GLN A 184 -1.27 2.72 -16.46
C GLN A 184 -0.47 2.43 -17.75
N GLN A 185 0.84 2.21 -17.68
CA GLN A 185 1.65 1.82 -18.83
C GLN A 185 1.24 0.45 -19.41
N PHE A 186 0.61 -0.39 -18.60
CA PHE A 186 0.15 -1.73 -18.99
C PHE A 186 -1.36 -1.77 -19.29
N CYS A 187 -2.09 -0.72 -18.92
CA CYS A 187 -3.51 -0.60 -19.22
C CYS A 187 -3.62 0.14 -20.57
N GLY A 188 -3.85 -0.60 -21.67
CA GLY A 188 -4.14 0.01 -22.97
C GLY A 188 -5.36 0.95 -22.87
N GLU A 189 -5.47 1.89 -23.81
CA GLU A 189 -6.64 2.75 -23.99
C GLU A 189 -7.89 1.93 -24.29
#